data_3ca46029567cf2c72a58c06f2caa7e42
#
_entry.id   3ca46029567cf2c72a58c06f2caa7e42
#
_cell.length_a   1.000
_cell.length_b   1.000
_cell.length_c   1.000
_cell.angle_alpha   90.00
_cell.angle_beta   90.00
_cell.angle_gamma   90.00
#
_symmetry.space_group_name_H-M   'P 1'
#
loop_
_entity.id
_entity.type
_entity.pdbx_description
1 polymer ?
#
loop_
_entity_poly.entity_id
_entity_poly.type
_entity_poly.pdbx_seq_one_letter_code
_entity_poly.pdbx_strand_id
1 'polypeptide(L)'
;MKDTIDVTAKALCALTDEQYDVLESLEDNERALVSGVAGAGKTLLAMEQARRVYWSGREVLFICFNRSISSYVQYQFEKDGVEIKACTLHSLLGEAPGDQYPTDYFERVLPEQFLKQPEVKEYDYLIIDEGQDLFREAYIPCLGRLVKGGLTDGKWLVFFDQNQNLYNSNDQFDSCLGRLKRCGAASFKLTVNCRNTKQIADANTLTTGITNIGRPKVNGLSVRYVPYKGKTDEHQILEKLLLELKNDGVCGGDLIILSRYSLSNPANCLHDYPVSKSVGVLKSSGQMWRAKKSEVRFSTISAFKGLESKAVVLIDVDSFSEQTVRMLNYVAISRASALLYIMYDSSKEQERQNMLVSGYFKM
;
A
#
# COMPACT_ATOMS: atom_id res chain seq x y z
N MET A 1 -7.45 15.86 -20.10
CA MET A 1 -7.33 15.23 -18.75
C MET A 1 -5.95 14.61 -18.53
N LYS A 2 -5.43 13.82 -19.44
CA LYS A 2 -4.11 13.12 -19.31
C LYS A 2 -2.96 14.07 -18.95
N ASP A 3 -2.81 15.19 -19.66
CA ASP A 3 -1.71 16.14 -19.41
C ASP A 3 -1.74 16.71 -17.99
N THR A 4 -2.93 17.03 -17.47
CA THR A 4 -3.10 17.50 -16.09
C THR A 4 -2.67 16.43 -15.09
N ILE A 5 -3.05 15.17 -15.32
CA ILE A 5 -2.66 14.04 -14.47
C ILE A 5 -1.14 13.85 -14.48
N ASP A 6 -0.51 13.92 -15.65
CA ASP A 6 0.93 13.71 -15.78
C ASP A 6 1.73 14.85 -15.14
N VAL A 7 1.30 16.10 -15.30
CA VAL A 7 1.92 17.27 -14.62
C VAL A 7 1.77 17.13 -13.09
N THR A 8 0.58 16.77 -12.60
CA THR A 8 0.33 16.57 -11.18
C THR A 8 1.19 15.44 -10.61
N ALA A 9 1.23 14.29 -11.30
CA ALA A 9 2.05 13.15 -10.87
C ALA A 9 3.54 13.49 -10.84
N LYS A 10 4.05 14.26 -11.83
CA LYS A 10 5.43 14.72 -11.85
C LYS A 10 5.75 15.65 -10.67
N ALA A 11 4.83 16.56 -10.31
CA ALA A 11 5.01 17.45 -9.17
C ALA A 11 5.05 16.72 -7.82
N LEU A 12 4.39 15.55 -7.73
CA LEU A 12 4.39 14.70 -6.54
C LEU A 12 5.65 13.82 -6.41
N CYS A 13 6.39 13.60 -7.50
CA CYS A 13 7.57 12.72 -7.51
C CYS A 13 8.84 13.36 -6.92
N ALA A 14 8.86 14.67 -6.66
CA ALA A 14 10.01 15.33 -6.04
C ALA A 14 10.11 14.92 -4.56
N LEU A 15 11.29 14.45 -4.13
CA LEU A 15 11.56 14.22 -2.72
C LEU A 15 11.41 15.54 -1.95
N THR A 16 10.88 15.42 -0.74
CA THR A 16 10.76 16.57 0.17
C THR A 16 12.01 16.69 1.03
N ASP A 17 12.23 17.89 1.61
CA ASP A 17 13.32 18.12 2.54
C ASP A 17 13.28 17.11 3.70
N GLU A 18 12.09 16.84 4.26
CA GLU A 18 11.87 15.83 5.31
C GLU A 18 12.35 14.43 4.89
N GLN A 19 12.15 14.05 3.63
CA GLN A 19 12.60 12.76 3.10
C GLN A 19 14.11 12.72 2.91
N TYR A 20 14.73 13.82 2.49
CA TYR A 20 16.18 13.94 2.41
C TYR A 20 16.81 13.87 3.79
N ASP A 21 16.30 14.62 4.78
CA ASP A 21 16.79 14.63 6.15
C ASP A 21 16.75 13.23 6.78
N VAL A 22 15.66 12.47 6.52
CA VAL A 22 15.55 11.08 6.97
C VAL A 22 16.61 10.20 6.29
N LEU A 23 16.80 10.29 4.97
CA LEU A 23 17.80 9.49 4.25
C LEU A 23 19.23 9.77 4.74
N GLU A 24 19.58 11.03 4.98
CA GLU A 24 20.89 11.41 5.56
C GLU A 24 21.03 10.83 6.97
N SER A 25 20.01 10.97 7.80
CA SER A 25 20.03 10.44 9.17
C SER A 25 20.16 8.93 9.22
N LEU A 26 19.68 8.19 8.21
CA LEU A 26 19.80 6.74 8.12
C LEU A 26 21.24 6.26 7.82
N GLU A 27 22.13 7.13 7.34
CA GLU A 27 23.54 6.80 7.11
C GLU A 27 24.27 6.60 8.45
N ASP A 28 23.91 7.38 9.47
CA ASP A 28 24.52 7.33 10.80
C ASP A 28 23.82 6.35 11.78
N ASN A 29 22.63 5.85 11.39
CA ASN A 29 21.80 5.01 12.25
C ASN A 29 21.64 3.60 11.68
N GLU A 30 22.33 2.64 12.25
CA GLU A 30 22.31 1.24 11.80
C GLU A 30 20.98 0.53 12.06
N ARG A 31 20.17 1.04 13.01
CA ARG A 31 18.82 0.56 13.36
C ARG A 31 17.87 1.73 13.42
N ALA A 32 16.80 1.69 12.64
CA ALA A 32 15.81 2.75 12.68
C ALA A 32 14.37 2.28 12.43
N LEU A 33 13.45 3.03 13.02
CA LEU A 33 12.02 2.92 12.91
C LEU A 33 11.51 4.21 12.23
N VAL A 34 11.05 4.09 10.99
CA VAL A 34 10.56 5.23 10.21
C VAL A 34 9.03 5.13 10.13
N SER A 35 8.35 5.90 10.96
CA SER A 35 6.89 6.01 10.91
C SER A 35 6.48 7.07 9.87
N GLY A 36 5.35 6.87 9.22
CA GLY A 36 4.85 7.87 8.27
C GLY A 36 3.41 7.61 7.88
N VAL A 37 2.70 8.69 7.56
CA VAL A 37 1.33 8.64 7.07
C VAL A 37 1.25 7.97 5.69
N ALA A 38 0.05 7.59 5.28
CA ALA A 38 -0.17 7.13 3.90
C ALA A 38 0.32 8.19 2.90
N GLY A 39 1.09 7.77 1.90
CA GLY A 39 1.61 8.70 0.91
C GLY A 39 2.87 9.47 1.31
N ALA A 40 3.46 9.22 2.47
CA ALA A 40 4.71 9.87 2.87
C ALA A 40 5.98 9.34 2.16
N GLY A 41 5.84 8.42 1.20
CA GLY A 41 6.96 7.92 0.41
C GLY A 41 7.81 6.85 1.10
N LYS A 42 7.29 6.18 2.14
CA LYS A 42 8.02 5.14 2.89
C LYS A 42 8.67 4.08 2.00
N THR A 43 7.91 3.46 1.11
CA THR A 43 8.43 2.45 0.16
C THR A 43 9.52 3.00 -0.75
N LEU A 44 9.39 4.26 -1.20
CA LEU A 44 10.41 4.91 -2.04
C LEU A 44 11.71 5.07 -1.26
N LEU A 45 11.63 5.59 -0.03
CA LEU A 45 12.80 5.74 0.85
C LEU A 45 13.41 4.40 1.21
N ALA A 46 12.59 3.38 1.48
CA ALA A 46 13.05 2.03 1.75
C ALA A 46 13.85 1.45 0.57
N MET A 47 13.34 1.61 -0.66
CA MET A 47 14.05 1.18 -1.87
C MET A 47 15.33 1.98 -2.11
N GLU A 48 15.31 3.28 -1.91
CA GLU A 48 16.50 4.13 -2.07
C GLU A 48 17.58 3.75 -1.06
N GLN A 49 17.22 3.56 0.20
CA GLN A 49 18.17 3.11 1.21
C GLN A 49 18.72 1.71 0.92
N ALA A 50 17.88 0.81 0.39
CA ALA A 50 18.34 -0.51 -0.06
C ALA A 50 19.43 -0.40 -1.13
N ARG A 51 19.26 0.49 -2.12
CA ARG A 51 20.26 0.74 -3.17
C ARG A 51 21.56 1.30 -2.59
N ARG A 52 21.48 2.30 -1.69
CA ARG A 52 22.66 2.90 -1.04
C ARG A 52 23.46 1.86 -0.29
N VAL A 53 22.78 1.02 0.50
CA VAL A 53 23.42 -0.07 1.25
C VAL A 53 24.02 -1.11 0.32
N TYR A 54 23.33 -1.51 -0.75
CA TYR A 54 23.85 -2.44 -1.75
C TYR A 54 25.12 -1.89 -2.44
N TRP A 55 25.10 -0.62 -2.86
CA TRP A 55 26.26 0.01 -3.49
C TRP A 55 27.45 0.23 -2.52
N SER A 56 27.19 0.16 -1.20
CA SER A 56 28.28 0.09 -0.21
C SER A 56 28.89 -1.30 -0.05
N GLY A 57 28.50 -2.27 -0.89
CA GLY A 57 29.04 -3.63 -0.90
C GLY A 57 28.41 -4.60 0.11
N ARG A 58 27.24 -4.31 0.67
CA ARG A 58 26.55 -5.13 1.66
C ARG A 58 25.43 -5.95 1.04
N GLU A 59 25.23 -7.18 1.52
CA GLU A 59 24.05 -7.99 1.18
C GLU A 59 22.80 -7.45 1.85
N VAL A 60 21.79 -7.07 1.06
CA VAL A 60 20.52 -6.50 1.55
C VAL A 60 19.37 -7.48 1.33
N LEU A 61 18.54 -7.66 2.35
CA LEU A 61 17.25 -8.32 2.25
C LEU A 61 16.14 -7.28 2.40
N PHE A 62 15.24 -7.21 1.42
CA PHE A 62 14.06 -6.34 1.45
C PHE A 62 12.80 -7.17 1.69
N ILE A 63 12.13 -6.94 2.81
CA ILE A 63 10.91 -7.67 3.21
C ILE A 63 9.70 -6.77 3.09
N CYS A 64 8.65 -7.28 2.41
CA CYS A 64 7.32 -6.68 2.38
C CYS A 64 6.30 -7.64 3.01
N PHE A 65 5.14 -7.11 3.39
CA PHE A 65 4.04 -7.96 3.85
C PHE A 65 3.38 -8.71 2.70
N ASN A 66 3.04 -8.03 1.60
CA ASN A 66 2.25 -8.63 0.53
C ASN A 66 3.07 -8.90 -0.75
N ARG A 67 2.60 -9.90 -1.54
CA ARG A 67 3.24 -10.35 -2.78
C ARG A 67 3.27 -9.27 -3.87
N SER A 68 2.26 -8.41 -3.91
CA SER A 68 2.19 -7.37 -4.94
C SER A 68 3.28 -6.32 -4.77
N ILE A 69 3.53 -5.86 -3.53
CA ILE A 69 4.61 -4.92 -3.22
C ILE A 69 5.96 -5.59 -3.47
N SER A 70 6.18 -6.81 -2.92
CA SER A 70 7.49 -7.48 -3.07
C SER A 70 7.84 -7.71 -4.53
N SER A 71 6.87 -8.12 -5.36
CA SER A 71 7.08 -8.29 -6.80
C SER A 71 7.33 -6.96 -7.52
N TYR A 72 6.65 -5.87 -7.12
CA TYR A 72 6.90 -4.53 -7.65
C TYR A 72 8.32 -4.05 -7.31
N VAL A 73 8.72 -4.16 -6.03
CA VAL A 73 10.04 -3.77 -5.55
C VAL A 73 11.13 -4.60 -6.24
N GLN A 74 10.94 -5.92 -6.35
CA GLN A 74 11.86 -6.81 -7.07
C GLN A 74 12.03 -6.37 -8.53
N TYR A 75 10.93 -6.08 -9.23
CA TYR A 75 10.97 -5.56 -10.60
C TYR A 75 11.74 -4.24 -10.71
N GLN A 76 11.60 -3.31 -9.74
CA GLN A 76 12.35 -2.06 -9.76
C GLN A 76 13.86 -2.31 -9.55
N PHE A 77 14.24 -3.19 -8.64
CA PHE A 77 15.65 -3.56 -8.43
C PHE A 77 16.25 -4.22 -9.67
N GLU A 78 15.53 -5.14 -10.32
CA GLU A 78 15.96 -5.75 -11.59
C GLU A 78 16.18 -4.71 -12.69
N LYS A 79 15.25 -3.74 -12.81
CA LYS A 79 15.34 -2.63 -13.77
C LYS A 79 16.55 -1.74 -13.53
N ASP A 80 16.90 -1.53 -12.25
CA ASP A 80 18.03 -0.69 -11.83
C ASP A 80 19.37 -1.47 -11.85
N GLY A 81 19.35 -2.76 -12.18
CA GLY A 81 20.52 -3.62 -12.23
C GLY A 81 21.15 -3.93 -10.88
N VAL A 82 20.34 -3.92 -9.79
CA VAL A 82 20.83 -4.27 -8.45
C VAL A 82 20.31 -5.64 -8.01
N GLU A 83 21.19 -6.46 -7.42
CA GLU A 83 20.90 -7.83 -6.98
C GLU A 83 20.40 -7.86 -5.53
N ILE A 84 19.32 -7.15 -5.26
CA ILE A 84 18.66 -7.14 -3.96
C ILE A 84 17.46 -8.08 -4.01
N LYS A 85 17.38 -9.02 -3.04
CA LYS A 85 16.21 -9.89 -2.89
C LYS A 85 15.08 -9.13 -2.21
N ALA A 86 13.96 -8.94 -2.93
CA ALA A 86 12.70 -8.42 -2.38
C ALA A 86 11.64 -9.53 -2.33
N CYS A 87 11.11 -9.83 -1.14
CA CYS A 87 10.17 -10.95 -0.95
C CYS A 87 9.25 -10.71 0.25
N THR A 88 8.27 -11.61 0.43
CA THR A 88 7.44 -11.60 1.64
C THR A 88 8.11 -12.40 2.76
N LEU A 89 7.81 -12.03 4.02
CA LEU A 89 8.31 -12.82 5.16
C LEU A 89 7.86 -14.27 5.06
N HIS A 90 6.58 -14.53 4.74
CA HIS A 90 6.05 -15.89 4.61
C HIS A 90 6.82 -16.74 3.59
N SER A 91 7.22 -16.16 2.46
CA SER A 91 8.01 -16.89 1.46
C SER A 91 9.41 -17.27 1.96
N LEU A 92 9.99 -16.49 2.89
CA LEU A 92 11.26 -16.81 3.54
C LEU A 92 11.12 -17.88 4.61
N LEU A 93 9.99 -17.86 5.33
CA LEU A 93 9.71 -18.86 6.36
C LEU A 93 9.40 -20.26 5.78
N GLY A 94 9.26 -20.40 4.47
CA GLY A 94 8.96 -21.67 3.80
C GLY A 94 7.48 -21.88 3.52
N GLU A 95 6.77 -20.83 3.13
CA GLU A 95 5.37 -20.91 2.72
C GLU A 95 5.14 -22.02 1.69
N ALA A 96 4.30 -22.99 2.02
CA ALA A 96 3.88 -23.99 1.06
C ALA A 96 2.88 -23.38 0.07
N PRO A 97 2.94 -23.70 -1.24
CA PRO A 97 1.98 -23.18 -2.21
C PRO A 97 0.59 -23.74 -1.94
N GLY A 98 -0.40 -22.86 -1.75
CA GLY A 98 -1.83 -23.20 -1.68
C GLY A 98 -2.61 -22.49 -0.57
N ASP A 99 -3.86 -22.14 -0.85
CA ASP A 99 -4.82 -21.46 0.05
C ASP A 99 -5.41 -22.42 1.13
N GLN A 100 -4.80 -23.57 1.38
CA GLN A 100 -5.37 -24.66 2.20
C GLN A 100 -5.01 -24.61 3.68
N TYR A 101 -4.17 -23.65 4.10
CA TYR A 101 -3.73 -23.59 5.48
C TYR A 101 -4.58 -22.63 6.31
N PRO A 102 -4.97 -23.03 7.54
CA PRO A 102 -5.67 -22.12 8.45
C PRO A 102 -4.77 -20.95 8.86
N THR A 103 -5.37 -19.84 9.27
CA THR A 103 -4.66 -18.62 9.70
C THR A 103 -3.61 -18.91 10.78
N ASP A 104 -3.91 -19.79 11.73
CA ASP A 104 -2.99 -20.23 12.79
C ASP A 104 -1.68 -20.85 12.26
N TYR A 105 -1.71 -21.45 11.07
CA TYR A 105 -0.49 -21.98 10.44
C TYR A 105 0.53 -20.88 10.19
N PHE A 106 0.10 -19.79 9.58
CA PHE A 106 0.99 -18.66 9.28
C PHE A 106 1.41 -17.89 10.52
N GLU A 107 0.54 -17.82 11.52
CA GLU A 107 0.78 -17.02 12.72
C GLU A 107 1.63 -17.73 13.77
N ARG A 108 1.62 -19.06 13.81
CA ARG A 108 2.32 -19.86 14.83
C ARG A 108 3.20 -20.96 14.24
N VAL A 109 2.61 -21.87 13.45
CA VAL A 109 3.31 -23.08 13.02
C VAL A 109 4.51 -22.78 12.12
N LEU A 110 4.32 -21.92 11.11
CA LEU A 110 5.36 -21.58 10.15
C LEU A 110 6.55 -20.84 10.81
N PRO A 111 6.34 -19.82 11.67
CA PRO A 111 7.43 -19.21 12.44
C PRO A 111 8.18 -20.20 13.32
N GLU A 112 7.45 -21.09 14.05
CA GLU A 112 8.08 -22.11 14.90
C GLU A 112 8.94 -23.10 14.11
N GLN A 113 8.49 -23.52 12.94
CA GLN A 113 9.26 -24.40 12.04
C GLN A 113 10.51 -23.71 11.53
N PHE A 114 10.40 -22.44 11.12
CA PHE A 114 11.54 -21.66 10.68
C PHE A 114 12.61 -21.49 11.79
N LEU A 115 12.18 -21.22 13.00
CA LEU A 115 13.10 -21.07 14.15
C LEU A 115 13.83 -22.37 14.51
N LYS A 116 13.32 -23.53 14.12
CA LYS A 116 13.95 -24.84 14.34
C LYS A 116 14.93 -25.25 13.22
N GLN A 117 14.99 -24.51 12.10
CA GLN A 117 15.94 -24.80 11.03
C GLN A 117 17.37 -24.63 11.56
N PRO A 118 18.30 -25.57 11.28
CA PRO A 118 19.68 -25.49 11.79
C PRO A 118 20.44 -24.31 11.17
N GLU A 119 20.25 -24.08 9.89
CA GLU A 119 20.93 -23.01 9.14
C GLU A 119 19.91 -22.15 8.41
N VAL A 120 20.07 -20.82 8.49
CA VAL A 120 19.28 -19.83 7.78
C VAL A 120 20.25 -18.82 7.17
N LYS A 121 20.03 -18.44 5.92
CA LYS A 121 20.83 -17.38 5.29
C LYS A 121 20.63 -16.07 6.02
N GLU A 122 21.71 -15.50 6.51
CA GLU A 122 21.74 -14.16 7.14
C GLU A 122 22.23 -13.12 6.15
N TYR A 123 21.72 -11.90 6.30
CA TYR A 123 22.05 -10.74 5.46
C TYR A 123 22.76 -9.66 6.29
N ASP A 124 23.57 -8.83 5.63
CA ASP A 124 24.27 -7.72 6.30
C ASP A 124 23.28 -6.61 6.73
N TYR A 125 22.19 -6.47 5.98
CA TYR A 125 21.21 -5.40 6.22
C TYR A 125 19.79 -5.89 5.92
N LEU A 126 18.86 -5.61 6.82
CA LEU A 126 17.46 -5.94 6.68
C LEU A 126 16.63 -4.67 6.53
N ILE A 127 15.83 -4.57 5.46
CA ILE A 127 14.88 -3.49 5.26
C ILE A 127 13.47 -4.08 5.23
N ILE A 128 12.59 -3.56 6.07
CA ILE A 128 11.21 -4.01 6.21
C ILE A 128 10.29 -2.86 5.83
N ASP A 129 9.48 -3.06 4.80
CA ASP A 129 8.40 -2.15 4.41
C ASP A 129 7.04 -2.69 4.85
N GLU A 130 6.10 -1.79 5.16
CA GLU A 130 4.78 -2.09 5.73
C GLU A 130 4.90 -2.90 7.05
N GLY A 131 5.85 -2.53 7.90
CA GLY A 131 6.18 -3.23 9.14
C GLY A 131 5.01 -3.42 10.10
N GLN A 132 3.98 -2.54 10.08
CA GLN A 132 2.79 -2.68 10.91
C GLN A 132 2.05 -4.01 10.68
N ASP A 133 2.15 -4.59 9.48
CA ASP A 133 1.52 -5.87 9.17
C ASP A 133 2.38 -7.08 9.62
N LEU A 134 3.66 -6.83 9.93
CA LEU A 134 4.65 -7.81 10.40
C LEU A 134 4.92 -7.74 11.91
N PHE A 135 4.33 -6.78 12.62
CA PHE A 135 4.50 -6.64 14.08
C PHE A 135 3.67 -7.70 14.84
N ARG A 136 4.16 -8.93 14.77
CA ARG A 136 3.64 -10.09 15.50
C ARG A 136 4.75 -10.71 16.34
N GLU A 137 4.45 -11.09 17.57
CA GLU A 137 5.43 -11.64 18.52
C GLU A 137 6.19 -12.85 17.93
N ALA A 138 5.49 -13.71 17.16
CA ALA A 138 6.10 -14.86 16.51
C ALA A 138 7.07 -14.51 15.37
N TYR A 139 6.89 -13.35 14.72
CA TYR A 139 7.73 -12.94 13.58
C TYR A 139 9.01 -12.23 14.02
N ILE A 140 9.00 -11.53 15.16
CA ILE A 140 10.16 -10.79 15.63
C ILE A 140 11.41 -11.66 15.78
N PRO A 141 11.36 -12.87 16.38
CA PRO A 141 12.51 -13.77 16.42
C PRO A 141 12.97 -14.24 15.03
N CYS A 142 12.01 -14.45 14.11
CA CYS A 142 12.33 -14.85 12.73
C CYS A 142 13.11 -13.76 12.00
N LEU A 143 12.69 -12.51 12.15
CA LEU A 143 13.40 -11.35 11.59
C LEU A 143 14.83 -11.25 12.16
N GLY A 144 14.99 -11.52 13.44
CA GLY A 144 16.32 -11.56 14.07
C GLY A 144 17.26 -12.63 13.49
N ARG A 145 16.72 -13.78 13.05
CA ARG A 145 17.54 -14.84 12.40
C ARG A 145 17.94 -14.51 10.95
N LEU A 146 17.33 -13.50 10.34
CA LEU A 146 17.62 -13.11 8.95
C LEU A 146 18.72 -12.06 8.83
N VAL A 147 19.11 -11.43 9.93
CA VAL A 147 20.14 -10.38 9.95
C VAL A 147 21.32 -10.77 10.81
N LYS A 148 22.53 -10.57 10.30
CA LYS A 148 23.78 -10.83 11.05
C LYS A 148 23.81 -9.98 12.33
N GLY A 149 24.08 -10.61 13.45
CA GLY A 149 24.04 -9.96 14.76
C GLY A 149 22.65 -9.83 15.40
N GLY A 150 21.63 -10.38 14.76
CA GLY A 150 20.25 -10.34 15.25
C GLY A 150 19.66 -8.93 15.27
N LEU A 151 18.61 -8.72 16.07
CA LEU A 151 17.96 -7.39 16.17
C LEU A 151 18.72 -6.44 17.10
N THR A 152 19.57 -6.93 18.00
CA THR A 152 20.28 -6.10 18.96
C THR A 152 21.54 -5.47 18.37
N ASP A 153 22.34 -6.26 17.65
CA ASP A 153 23.62 -5.82 17.09
C ASP A 153 23.61 -5.71 15.55
N GLY A 154 22.61 -6.28 14.91
CA GLY A 154 22.43 -6.25 13.47
C GLY A 154 21.94 -4.90 12.95
N LYS A 155 21.98 -4.75 11.62
CA LYS A 155 21.59 -3.51 10.91
C LYS A 155 20.25 -3.71 10.23
N TRP A 156 19.29 -2.87 10.58
CA TRP A 156 17.94 -2.99 10.04
C TRP A 156 17.14 -1.70 10.09
N LEU A 157 16.22 -1.56 9.15
CA LEU A 157 15.25 -0.47 9.06
C LEU A 157 13.85 -1.02 8.94
N VAL A 158 12.90 -0.40 9.64
CA VAL A 158 11.48 -0.71 9.54
C VAL A 158 10.69 0.54 9.20
N PHE A 159 10.02 0.50 8.06
CA PHE A 159 9.07 1.51 7.62
C PHE A 159 7.65 1.04 7.91
N PHE A 160 6.83 1.88 8.55
CA PHE A 160 5.48 1.50 8.96
C PHE A 160 4.51 2.68 9.01
N ASP A 161 3.21 2.38 8.98
CA ASP A 161 2.11 3.33 9.11
C ASP A 161 1.16 2.88 10.24
N GLN A 162 1.12 3.62 11.34
CA GLN A 162 0.24 3.29 12.47
C GLN A 162 -1.26 3.31 12.09
N ASN A 163 -1.66 4.16 11.13
CA ASN A 163 -3.05 4.29 10.69
C ASN A 163 -3.50 3.16 9.76
N GLN A 164 -2.58 2.35 9.25
CA GLN A 164 -2.86 1.23 8.34
C GLN A 164 -2.73 -0.14 9.01
N ASN A 165 -2.76 -0.22 10.33
CA ASN A 165 -2.77 -1.49 11.06
C ASN A 165 -4.14 -2.17 10.91
N LEU A 166 -4.29 -3.00 9.86
CA LEU A 166 -5.54 -3.72 9.54
C LEU A 166 -5.61 -5.12 10.16
N TYR A 167 -4.47 -5.71 10.51
CA TYR A 167 -4.35 -7.13 10.80
C TYR A 167 -3.90 -7.46 12.22
N ASN A 168 -3.40 -6.49 12.99
CA ASN A 168 -2.90 -6.71 14.33
C ASN A 168 -3.73 -5.94 15.37
N SER A 169 -3.86 -6.48 16.58
CA SER A 169 -4.38 -5.70 17.70
C SER A 169 -3.40 -4.57 18.05
N ASN A 170 -3.92 -3.48 18.60
CA ASN A 170 -3.06 -2.36 19.02
C ASN A 170 -2.05 -2.79 20.09
N ASP A 171 -2.44 -3.66 21.03
CA ASP A 171 -1.56 -4.16 22.09
C ASP A 171 -0.36 -4.95 21.51
N GLN A 172 -0.61 -5.79 20.50
CA GLN A 172 0.45 -6.56 19.85
C GLN A 172 1.39 -5.65 19.05
N PHE A 173 0.82 -4.67 18.35
CA PHE A 173 1.61 -3.66 17.63
C PHE A 173 2.53 -2.89 18.56
N ASP A 174 2.01 -2.37 19.69
CA ASP A 174 2.76 -1.57 20.65
C ASP A 174 3.84 -2.42 21.37
N SER A 175 3.54 -3.68 21.69
CA SER A 175 4.51 -4.64 22.27
C SER A 175 5.71 -4.85 21.34
N CYS A 176 5.45 -5.18 20.05
CA CYS A 176 6.50 -5.40 19.06
C CYS A 176 7.32 -4.12 18.81
N LEU A 177 6.66 -2.98 18.66
CA LEU A 177 7.32 -1.68 18.48
C LEU A 177 8.20 -1.35 19.68
N GLY A 178 7.71 -1.56 20.91
CA GLY A 178 8.48 -1.38 22.14
C GLY A 178 9.71 -2.29 22.21
N ARG A 179 9.60 -3.54 21.74
CA ARG A 179 10.73 -4.48 21.66
C ARG A 179 11.80 -3.99 20.69
N LEU A 180 11.43 -3.54 19.50
CA LEU A 180 12.35 -2.99 18.50
C LEU A 180 13.05 -1.71 19.00
N LYS A 181 12.33 -0.81 19.68
CA LYS A 181 12.93 0.37 20.32
C LYS A 181 13.98 0.03 21.37
N ARG A 182 13.76 -1.02 22.17
CA ARG A 182 14.75 -1.49 23.16
C ARG A 182 16.03 -2.04 22.53
N CYS A 183 16.03 -2.38 21.24
CA CYS A 183 17.24 -2.71 20.49
C CYS A 183 18.09 -1.48 20.11
N GLY A 184 17.78 -0.29 20.61
CA GLY A 184 18.54 0.93 20.35
C GLY A 184 18.23 1.57 19.00
N ALA A 185 17.03 1.35 18.45
CA ALA A 185 16.63 1.92 17.17
C ALA A 185 16.32 3.42 17.28
N ALA A 186 16.86 4.23 16.38
CA ALA A 186 16.46 5.60 16.17
C ALA A 186 15.01 5.66 15.65
N SER A 187 14.30 6.74 15.93
CA SER A 187 12.90 6.89 15.49
C SER A 187 12.73 8.16 14.66
N PHE A 188 12.22 8.00 13.45
CA PHE A 188 11.93 9.10 12.53
C PHE A 188 10.45 9.13 12.18
N LYS A 189 9.94 10.30 11.82
CA LYS A 189 8.54 10.49 11.46
C LYS A 189 8.43 11.31 10.18
N LEU A 190 7.73 10.76 9.19
CA LEU A 190 7.36 11.43 7.95
C LEU A 190 5.94 11.98 8.07
N THR A 191 5.78 13.28 7.91
CA THR A 191 4.50 14.00 8.10
C THR A 191 3.93 14.54 6.80
N VAL A 192 4.76 14.73 5.78
CA VAL A 192 4.36 15.28 4.48
C VAL A 192 3.79 14.16 3.61
N ASN A 193 2.58 14.36 3.11
CA ASN A 193 1.99 13.47 2.10
C ASN A 193 2.46 13.91 0.71
N CYS A 194 3.32 13.10 0.09
CA CYS A 194 3.92 13.35 -1.23
C CYS A 194 3.23 12.58 -2.36
N ARG A 195 2.25 11.73 -2.03
CA ARG A 195 1.53 10.89 -3.00
C ARG A 195 0.25 11.53 -3.49
N ASN A 196 -0.53 12.09 -2.58
CA ASN A 196 -1.86 12.56 -2.89
C ASN A 196 -1.87 14.06 -3.14
N THR A 197 -2.79 14.53 -3.99
CA THR A 197 -3.16 15.95 -4.04
C THR A 197 -3.96 16.36 -2.81
N LYS A 198 -4.04 17.67 -2.55
CA LYS A 198 -4.86 18.19 -1.44
C LYS A 198 -6.31 17.69 -1.53
N GLN A 199 -6.90 17.72 -2.74
CA GLN A 199 -8.28 17.30 -2.97
C GLN A 199 -8.51 15.83 -2.63
N ILE A 200 -7.54 14.94 -2.93
CA ILE A 200 -7.65 13.52 -2.59
C ILE A 200 -7.47 13.31 -1.08
N ALA A 201 -6.54 14.01 -0.44
CA ALA A 201 -6.35 13.92 1.01
C ALA A 201 -7.56 14.44 1.78
N ASP A 202 -8.12 15.59 1.36
CA ASP A 202 -9.34 16.15 1.94
C ASP A 202 -10.53 15.18 1.76
N ALA A 203 -10.72 14.65 0.55
CA ALA A 203 -11.74 13.65 0.28
C ALA A 203 -11.57 12.39 1.16
N ASN A 204 -10.32 11.97 1.40
CA ASN A 204 -10.05 10.83 2.29
C ASN A 204 -10.51 11.13 3.73
N THR A 205 -10.15 12.29 4.29
CA THR A 205 -10.63 12.71 5.61
C THR A 205 -12.17 12.78 5.65
N LEU A 206 -12.78 13.43 4.66
CA LEU A 206 -14.22 13.62 4.58
C LEU A 206 -14.99 12.30 4.40
N THR A 207 -14.45 11.34 3.66
CA THR A 207 -15.07 10.03 3.41
C THR A 207 -14.92 9.07 4.59
N THR A 208 -13.77 9.12 5.28
CA THR A 208 -13.43 8.11 6.29
C THR A 208 -13.43 8.62 7.72
N GLY A 209 -13.41 9.94 7.92
CA GLY A 209 -13.26 10.56 9.23
C GLY A 209 -11.88 10.37 9.88
N ILE A 210 -10.90 9.89 9.14
CA ILE A 210 -9.50 9.74 9.59
C ILE A 210 -8.75 11.03 9.27
N THR A 211 -8.17 11.68 10.28
CA THR A 211 -7.59 13.03 10.18
C THR A 211 -6.09 13.07 10.01
N ASN A 212 -5.38 11.99 10.31
CA ASN A 212 -3.92 11.98 10.29
C ASN A 212 -3.38 11.52 8.92
N ILE A 213 -3.69 12.26 7.84
CA ILE A 213 -3.38 11.90 6.44
C ILE A 213 -2.12 12.59 5.92
N GLY A 214 -1.49 13.43 6.75
CA GLY A 214 -0.34 14.26 6.33
C GLY A 214 -0.78 15.54 5.61
N ARG A 215 0.21 16.35 5.22
CA ARG A 215 -0.03 17.65 4.59
C ARG A 215 0.41 17.66 3.12
N PRO A 216 -0.50 17.42 2.16
CA PRO A 216 -0.14 17.47 0.74
C PRO A 216 0.25 18.90 0.33
N LYS A 217 1.27 19.03 -0.52
CA LYS A 217 1.71 20.32 -1.07
C LYS A 217 1.07 20.64 -2.43
N VAL A 218 0.66 19.64 -3.19
CA VAL A 218 0.22 19.76 -4.57
C VAL A 218 -1.30 19.85 -4.67
N ASN A 219 -1.82 20.81 -5.42
CA ASN A 219 -3.22 20.85 -5.83
C ASN A 219 -3.46 19.93 -7.03
N GLY A 220 -4.66 19.34 -7.14
CA GLY A 220 -5.03 18.45 -8.22
C GLY A 220 -6.48 18.57 -8.65
N LEU A 221 -6.97 17.56 -9.36
CA LEU A 221 -8.34 17.47 -9.79
C LEU A 221 -9.29 17.19 -8.61
N SER A 222 -10.51 17.69 -8.69
CA SER A 222 -11.57 17.39 -7.72
C SER A 222 -11.92 15.91 -7.73
N VAL A 223 -12.11 15.31 -6.57
CA VAL A 223 -12.60 13.94 -6.43
C VAL A 223 -14.06 13.86 -6.86
N ARG A 224 -14.42 12.83 -7.61
CA ARG A 224 -15.76 12.63 -8.12
C ARG A 224 -16.45 11.47 -7.40
N TYR A 225 -17.58 11.77 -6.76
CA TYR A 225 -18.47 10.80 -6.15
C TYR A 225 -19.57 10.44 -7.15
N VAL A 226 -19.72 9.15 -7.44
CA VAL A 226 -20.61 8.64 -8.49
C VAL A 226 -21.62 7.68 -7.84
N PRO A 227 -22.86 8.11 -7.61
CA PRO A 227 -23.89 7.25 -7.03
C PRO A 227 -24.39 6.24 -8.06
N TYR A 228 -24.71 5.02 -7.61
CA TYR A 228 -25.34 3.97 -8.39
C TYR A 228 -26.50 3.31 -7.63
N LYS A 229 -27.36 2.58 -8.37
CA LYS A 229 -28.50 1.81 -7.80
C LYS A 229 -28.38 0.33 -8.15
N GLY A 230 -27.70 -0.42 -7.27
CA GLY A 230 -27.49 -1.83 -7.46
C GLY A 230 -26.43 -2.17 -8.52
N LYS A 231 -26.05 -3.42 -8.54
CA LYS A 231 -24.87 -3.94 -9.25
C LYS A 231 -24.87 -3.72 -10.75
N THR A 232 -26.01 -3.89 -11.42
CA THR A 232 -26.13 -3.71 -12.87
C THR A 232 -25.92 -2.26 -13.28
N ASP A 233 -26.51 -1.32 -12.52
CA ASP A 233 -26.36 0.11 -12.77
C ASP A 233 -24.90 0.54 -12.51
N GLU A 234 -24.28 0.05 -11.44
CA GLU A 234 -22.87 0.29 -11.15
C GLU A 234 -21.99 -0.13 -12.31
N HIS A 235 -22.19 -1.34 -12.85
CA HIS A 235 -21.43 -1.83 -13.98
C HIS A 235 -21.59 -0.94 -15.23
N GLN A 236 -22.81 -0.54 -15.56
CA GLN A 236 -23.07 0.33 -16.73
C GLN A 236 -22.39 1.70 -16.58
N ILE A 237 -22.47 2.30 -15.39
CA ILE A 237 -21.81 3.57 -15.08
C ILE A 237 -20.29 3.40 -15.16
N LEU A 238 -19.74 2.32 -14.60
CA LEU A 238 -18.32 2.01 -14.65
C LEU A 238 -17.81 1.88 -16.09
N GLU A 239 -18.51 1.12 -16.95
CA GLU A 239 -18.10 0.97 -18.35
C GLU A 239 -18.06 2.31 -19.08
N LYS A 240 -19.09 3.14 -18.91
CA LYS A 240 -19.14 4.47 -19.50
C LYS A 240 -17.98 5.34 -19.01
N LEU A 241 -17.72 5.35 -17.72
CA LEU A 241 -16.63 6.09 -17.11
C LEU A 241 -15.26 5.63 -17.65
N LEU A 242 -15.03 4.32 -17.73
CA LEU A 242 -13.77 3.77 -18.25
C LEU A 242 -13.56 4.12 -19.72
N LEU A 243 -14.63 4.14 -20.52
CA LEU A 243 -14.55 4.55 -21.92
C LEU A 243 -14.21 6.05 -22.06
N GLU A 244 -14.83 6.91 -21.24
CA GLU A 244 -14.51 8.34 -21.18
C GLU A 244 -13.04 8.56 -20.80
N LEU A 245 -12.54 7.89 -19.74
CA LEU A 245 -11.16 7.97 -19.30
C LEU A 245 -10.17 7.51 -20.38
N LYS A 246 -10.50 6.42 -21.08
CA LYS A 246 -9.70 5.92 -22.20
C LYS A 246 -9.63 6.94 -23.35
N ASN A 247 -10.74 7.57 -23.71
CA ASN A 247 -10.79 8.61 -24.74
C ASN A 247 -9.95 9.83 -24.34
N ASP A 248 -9.90 10.15 -23.05
CA ASP A 248 -9.04 11.19 -22.49
C ASP A 248 -7.55 10.78 -22.35
N GLY A 249 -7.20 9.57 -22.78
CA GLY A 249 -5.84 9.02 -22.75
C GLY A 249 -5.43 8.42 -21.39
N VAL A 250 -6.36 8.29 -20.43
CA VAL A 250 -6.12 7.71 -19.11
C VAL A 250 -6.44 6.21 -19.16
N CYS A 251 -5.42 5.38 -19.31
CA CYS A 251 -5.60 3.93 -19.49
C CYS A 251 -4.32 3.16 -19.10
N GLY A 252 -4.40 1.84 -19.16
CA GLY A 252 -3.27 0.93 -18.91
C GLY A 252 -2.62 1.14 -17.56
N GLY A 253 -1.32 1.41 -17.55
CA GLY A 253 -0.54 1.59 -16.34
C GLY A 253 -0.90 2.80 -15.48
N ASP A 254 -1.68 3.76 -15.98
CA ASP A 254 -2.07 4.97 -15.25
C ASP A 254 -3.37 4.82 -14.44
N LEU A 255 -4.21 3.82 -14.81
CA LEU A 255 -5.55 3.61 -14.24
C LEU A 255 -5.65 2.25 -13.54
N ILE A 256 -6.31 2.24 -12.38
CA ILE A 256 -6.69 1.00 -11.69
C ILE A 256 -8.11 1.09 -11.14
N ILE A 257 -8.82 -0.03 -11.20
CA ILE A 257 -10.08 -0.25 -10.49
C ILE A 257 -9.75 -0.94 -9.16
N LEU A 258 -10.24 -0.42 -8.06
CA LEU A 258 -10.12 -1.01 -6.74
C LEU A 258 -11.47 -1.39 -6.17
N SER A 259 -11.59 -2.58 -5.61
CA SER A 259 -12.75 -3.07 -4.88
C SER A 259 -12.36 -3.73 -3.56
N ARG A 260 -13.25 -3.72 -2.59
CA ARG A 260 -13.10 -4.55 -1.38
C ARG A 260 -13.30 -6.05 -1.67
N TYR A 261 -13.96 -6.37 -2.77
CA TYR A 261 -14.29 -7.73 -3.19
C TYR A 261 -13.37 -8.22 -4.31
N SER A 262 -13.02 -9.52 -4.28
CA SER A 262 -12.34 -10.17 -5.40
C SER A 262 -13.29 -10.33 -6.59
N LEU A 263 -12.74 -10.54 -7.79
CA LEU A 263 -13.56 -10.81 -8.99
C LEU A 263 -14.40 -12.09 -8.88
N SER A 264 -13.99 -13.05 -8.04
CA SER A 264 -14.75 -14.27 -7.76
C SER A 264 -15.88 -14.09 -6.75
N ASN A 265 -15.93 -12.93 -6.07
CA ASN A 265 -16.99 -12.66 -5.09
C ASN A 265 -18.24 -12.13 -5.80
N PRO A 266 -19.42 -12.74 -5.56
CA PRO A 266 -20.69 -12.29 -6.18
C PRO A 266 -21.07 -10.83 -5.86
N ALA A 267 -20.53 -10.24 -4.79
CA ALA A 267 -20.78 -8.84 -4.45
C ALA A 267 -20.00 -7.84 -5.35
N ASN A 268 -18.95 -8.29 -6.03
CA ASN A 268 -18.20 -7.45 -6.97
C ASN A 268 -19.04 -7.16 -8.22
N CYS A 269 -19.15 -5.90 -8.64
CA CYS A 269 -19.94 -5.52 -9.82
C CYS A 269 -19.38 -6.08 -11.14
N LEU A 270 -18.12 -6.51 -11.16
CA LEU A 270 -17.47 -7.15 -12.30
C LEU A 270 -17.57 -8.69 -12.30
N HIS A 271 -18.20 -9.30 -11.29
CA HIS A 271 -18.31 -10.77 -11.18
C HIS A 271 -19.09 -11.37 -12.36
N ASP A 272 -20.31 -10.89 -12.60
CA ASP A 272 -21.17 -11.39 -13.67
C ASP A 272 -21.00 -10.61 -14.98
N TYR A 273 -20.39 -9.44 -14.92
CA TYR A 273 -20.28 -8.49 -16.01
C TYR A 273 -18.82 -8.09 -16.22
N PRO A 274 -18.03 -8.88 -16.97
CA PRO A 274 -16.67 -8.48 -17.29
C PRO A 274 -16.67 -7.21 -18.14
N VAL A 275 -15.65 -6.39 -17.98
CA VAL A 275 -15.46 -5.16 -18.76
C VAL A 275 -15.44 -5.49 -20.26
N SER A 276 -16.16 -4.72 -21.05
CA SER A 276 -16.26 -4.93 -22.50
C SER A 276 -14.90 -4.76 -23.20
N LYS A 277 -14.71 -5.43 -24.35
CA LYS A 277 -13.48 -5.31 -25.15
C LYS A 277 -13.22 -3.89 -25.66
N SER A 278 -14.26 -3.07 -25.80
CA SER A 278 -14.13 -1.66 -26.18
C SER A 278 -13.42 -0.82 -25.12
N VAL A 279 -13.61 -1.15 -23.86
CA VAL A 279 -12.92 -0.53 -22.72
C VAL A 279 -11.50 -1.07 -22.61
N GLY A 280 -11.32 -2.39 -22.62
CA GLY A 280 -10.01 -3.04 -22.50
C GLY A 280 -10.10 -4.46 -21.98
N VAL A 281 -8.95 -5.09 -21.82
CA VAL A 281 -8.84 -6.41 -21.19
C VAL A 281 -8.52 -6.22 -19.71
N LEU A 282 -9.33 -6.82 -18.83
CA LEU A 282 -9.12 -6.74 -17.39
C LEU A 282 -7.87 -7.50 -16.98
N LYS A 283 -6.94 -6.82 -16.29
CA LYS A 283 -5.69 -7.36 -15.79
C LYS A 283 -5.67 -7.36 -14.27
N SER A 284 -5.74 -8.53 -13.67
CA SER A 284 -5.70 -8.70 -12.20
C SER A 284 -4.63 -9.70 -11.81
N SER A 285 -3.44 -9.27 -11.47
CA SER A 285 -2.39 -10.16 -10.96
C SER A 285 -1.18 -9.40 -10.47
N GLY A 286 -0.20 -10.10 -9.87
CA GLY A 286 1.05 -9.53 -9.39
C GLY A 286 1.92 -8.80 -10.43
N GLN A 287 1.57 -8.83 -11.73
CA GLN A 287 2.28 -8.08 -12.79
C GLN A 287 1.45 -6.91 -13.38
N MET A 288 0.44 -6.45 -12.66
CA MET A 288 -0.45 -5.39 -13.13
C MET A 288 0.27 -4.05 -13.45
N TRP A 289 1.46 -3.79 -12.89
CA TRP A 289 2.28 -2.62 -13.21
C TRP A 289 2.84 -2.64 -14.65
N ARG A 290 2.85 -3.80 -15.32
CA ARG A 290 3.23 -3.97 -16.74
C ARG A 290 2.05 -3.83 -17.69
N ALA A 291 0.90 -3.35 -17.22
CA ALA A 291 -0.32 -3.26 -18.04
C ALA A 291 -0.11 -2.36 -19.26
N LYS A 292 -0.54 -2.86 -20.43
CA LYS A 292 -0.53 -2.13 -21.70
C LYS A 292 -1.68 -1.15 -21.76
N LYS A 293 -1.64 -0.20 -22.71
CA LYS A 293 -2.75 0.77 -22.95
C LYS A 293 -4.10 0.11 -23.26
N SER A 294 -4.08 -1.12 -23.78
CA SER A 294 -5.29 -1.91 -24.09
C SER A 294 -5.81 -2.74 -22.90
N GLU A 295 -5.17 -2.64 -21.74
CA GLU A 295 -5.53 -3.39 -20.55
C GLU A 295 -6.07 -2.45 -19.47
N VAL A 296 -7.01 -2.92 -18.66
CA VAL A 296 -7.54 -2.21 -17.49
C VAL A 296 -7.09 -2.97 -16.25
N ARG A 297 -6.44 -2.29 -15.33
CA ARG A 297 -5.97 -2.92 -14.09
C ARG A 297 -7.11 -3.03 -13.08
N PHE A 298 -7.17 -4.17 -12.43
CA PHE A 298 -8.05 -4.41 -11.28
C PHE A 298 -7.27 -5.01 -10.12
N SER A 299 -7.61 -4.62 -8.90
CA SER A 299 -7.11 -5.28 -7.69
C SER A 299 -8.12 -5.15 -6.56
N THR A 300 -8.03 -6.07 -5.60
CA THR A 300 -8.64 -5.80 -4.29
C THR A 300 -7.84 -4.73 -3.56
N ILE A 301 -8.51 -3.96 -2.69
CA ILE A 301 -7.87 -2.91 -1.88
C ILE A 301 -6.71 -3.49 -1.06
N SER A 302 -6.93 -4.67 -0.44
CA SER A 302 -5.91 -5.33 0.38
C SER A 302 -4.69 -5.76 -0.44
N ALA A 303 -4.88 -6.30 -1.65
CA ALA A 303 -3.77 -6.72 -2.52
C ALA A 303 -3.03 -5.53 -3.15
N PHE A 304 -3.66 -4.36 -3.25
CA PHE A 304 -3.06 -3.12 -3.76
C PHE A 304 -2.46 -2.23 -2.65
N LYS A 305 -2.55 -2.65 -1.39
CA LYS A 305 -1.92 -1.93 -0.27
C LYS A 305 -0.42 -1.74 -0.54
N GLY A 306 0.12 -0.55 -0.28
CA GLY A 306 1.51 -0.17 -0.54
C GLY A 306 1.80 0.33 -1.95
N LEU A 307 1.00 -0.03 -2.95
CA LEU A 307 1.14 0.44 -4.34
C LEU A 307 0.38 1.75 -4.56
N GLU A 308 0.54 2.32 -5.75
CA GLU A 308 -0.14 3.56 -6.16
C GLU A 308 -0.49 3.58 -7.64
N SER A 309 -1.41 4.47 -8.00
CA SER A 309 -1.78 4.72 -9.39
C SER A 309 -2.12 6.19 -9.61
N LYS A 310 -1.83 6.72 -10.80
CA LYS A 310 -2.20 8.10 -11.15
C LYS A 310 -3.71 8.32 -11.08
N ALA A 311 -4.48 7.34 -11.53
CA ALA A 311 -5.94 7.36 -11.49
C ALA A 311 -6.47 6.11 -10.80
N VAL A 312 -7.44 6.30 -9.92
CA VAL A 312 -8.15 5.22 -9.21
C VAL A 312 -9.66 5.38 -9.41
N VAL A 313 -10.31 4.28 -9.74
CA VAL A 313 -11.77 4.13 -9.68
C VAL A 313 -12.07 3.14 -8.55
N LEU A 314 -12.57 3.65 -7.44
CA LEU A 314 -12.99 2.83 -6.30
C LEU A 314 -14.46 2.45 -6.51
N ILE A 315 -14.73 1.14 -6.58
CA ILE A 315 -16.05 0.54 -6.82
C ILE A 315 -16.55 -0.23 -5.61
N ASP A 316 -17.79 -0.66 -5.64
CA ASP A 316 -18.45 -1.48 -4.60
C ASP A 316 -18.44 -0.80 -3.20
N VAL A 317 -18.55 0.53 -3.13
CA VAL A 317 -18.62 1.24 -1.84
C VAL A 317 -20.06 1.20 -1.32
N ASP A 318 -20.29 0.29 -0.37
CA ASP A 318 -21.60 -0.03 0.20
C ASP A 318 -21.76 0.39 1.67
N SER A 319 -20.78 1.08 2.25
CA SER A 319 -20.88 1.72 3.57
C SER A 319 -19.84 2.83 3.74
N PHE A 320 -20.20 3.85 4.52
CA PHE A 320 -19.29 4.90 5.00
C PHE A 320 -19.16 4.90 6.54
N SER A 321 -20.00 4.15 7.25
CA SER A 321 -20.07 4.15 8.72
C SER A 321 -19.39 2.93 9.35
N GLU A 322 -19.39 1.77 8.69
CA GLU A 322 -18.76 0.55 9.18
C GLU A 322 -17.23 0.73 9.32
N GLN A 323 -16.69 0.44 10.50
CA GLN A 323 -15.28 0.69 10.81
C GLN A 323 -14.30 -0.01 9.84
N THR A 324 -14.53 -1.29 9.55
CA THR A 324 -13.68 -2.06 8.63
C THR A 324 -13.72 -1.48 7.22
N VAL A 325 -14.90 -1.12 6.72
CA VAL A 325 -15.07 -0.52 5.39
C VAL A 325 -14.42 0.86 5.33
N ARG A 326 -14.54 1.66 6.38
CA ARG A 326 -13.89 2.97 6.48
C ARG A 326 -12.36 2.85 6.37
N MET A 327 -11.76 1.86 7.04
CA MET A 327 -10.32 1.60 6.94
C MET A 327 -9.92 1.15 5.53
N LEU A 328 -10.71 0.30 4.88
CA LEU A 328 -10.48 -0.09 3.50
C LEU A 328 -10.61 1.11 2.54
N ASN A 329 -11.63 1.93 2.70
CA ASN A 329 -11.81 3.16 1.92
C ASN A 329 -10.62 4.12 2.13
N TYR A 330 -10.13 4.29 3.37
CA TYR A 330 -8.93 5.08 3.67
C TYR A 330 -7.72 4.58 2.88
N VAL A 331 -7.48 3.26 2.91
CA VAL A 331 -6.38 2.65 2.15
C VAL A 331 -6.58 2.88 0.65
N ALA A 332 -7.76 2.61 0.10
CA ALA A 332 -8.05 2.73 -1.34
C ALA A 332 -7.87 4.17 -1.86
N ILE A 333 -8.46 5.14 -1.16
CA ILE A 333 -8.37 6.56 -1.53
C ILE A 333 -6.92 7.03 -1.50
N SER A 334 -6.13 6.60 -0.52
CA SER A 334 -4.71 6.94 -0.42
C SER A 334 -3.85 6.36 -1.55
N ARG A 335 -4.39 5.47 -2.40
CA ARG A 335 -3.67 4.91 -3.57
C ARG A 335 -3.69 5.81 -4.80
N ALA A 336 -4.61 6.76 -4.87
CA ALA A 336 -4.72 7.70 -5.98
C ALA A 336 -3.69 8.84 -5.83
N SER A 337 -2.94 9.14 -6.89
CA SER A 337 -2.05 10.29 -6.85
C SER A 337 -2.66 11.56 -7.47
N ALA A 338 -3.37 11.48 -8.58
CA ALA A 338 -3.84 12.64 -9.33
C ALA A 338 -5.34 12.66 -9.64
N LEU A 339 -5.98 11.50 -9.79
CA LEU A 339 -7.40 11.39 -10.15
C LEU A 339 -8.08 10.29 -9.32
N LEU A 340 -9.26 10.61 -8.76
CA LEU A 340 -10.04 9.68 -7.96
C LEU A 340 -11.53 9.77 -8.28
N TYR A 341 -12.13 8.62 -8.56
CA TYR A 341 -13.56 8.40 -8.60
C TYR A 341 -13.95 7.44 -7.47
N ILE A 342 -15.03 7.76 -6.76
CA ILE A 342 -15.61 6.90 -5.72
C ILE A 342 -17.04 6.59 -6.14
N MET A 343 -17.27 5.33 -6.56
CA MET A 343 -18.59 4.83 -6.93
C MET A 343 -19.22 4.20 -5.69
N TYR A 344 -20.40 4.68 -5.30
CA TYR A 344 -21.04 4.28 -4.06
C TYR A 344 -22.53 4.01 -4.23
N ASP A 345 -23.06 3.08 -3.44
CA ASP A 345 -24.51 2.80 -3.42
C ASP A 345 -25.27 4.04 -2.95
N SER A 346 -26.19 4.52 -3.78
CA SER A 346 -26.99 5.73 -3.51
C SER A 346 -27.87 5.63 -2.28
N SER A 347 -28.19 4.41 -1.80
CA SER A 347 -28.84 4.19 -0.50
C SER A 347 -27.99 4.65 0.69
N LYS A 348 -26.66 4.83 0.48
CA LYS A 348 -25.69 5.26 1.48
C LYS A 348 -25.42 6.77 1.48
N GLU A 349 -26.17 7.53 0.70
CA GLU A 349 -25.96 8.99 0.60
C GLU A 349 -26.06 9.69 1.95
N GLN A 350 -27.00 9.28 2.81
CA GLN A 350 -27.13 9.86 4.15
C GLN A 350 -25.91 9.54 5.04
N GLU A 351 -25.40 8.30 4.97
CA GLU A 351 -24.16 7.92 5.67
C GLU A 351 -22.98 8.78 5.20
N ARG A 352 -22.84 8.95 3.87
CA ARG A 352 -21.81 9.78 3.26
C ARG A 352 -21.90 11.23 3.75
N GLN A 353 -23.08 11.83 3.75
CA GLN A 353 -23.27 13.20 4.21
C GLN A 353 -22.96 13.38 5.69
N ASN A 354 -23.34 12.43 6.54
CA ASN A 354 -23.00 12.45 7.96
C ASN A 354 -21.47 12.40 8.16
N MET A 355 -20.76 11.60 7.35
CA MET A 355 -19.30 11.54 7.39
C MET A 355 -18.64 12.84 6.91
N LEU A 356 -19.16 13.47 5.84
CA LEU A 356 -18.68 14.77 5.36
C LEU A 356 -18.77 15.83 6.47
N VAL A 357 -19.92 15.93 7.14
CA VAL A 357 -20.12 16.88 8.25
C VAL A 357 -19.14 16.58 9.39
N SER A 358 -19.05 15.32 9.82
CA SER A 358 -18.12 14.92 10.89
C SER A 358 -16.66 15.16 10.51
N GLY A 359 -16.28 14.91 9.25
CA GLY A 359 -14.94 15.13 8.75
C GLY A 359 -14.57 16.61 8.69
N TYR A 360 -15.51 17.46 8.26
CA TYR A 360 -15.32 18.90 8.19
C TYR A 360 -14.97 19.54 9.54
N PHE A 361 -15.62 19.10 10.62
CA PHE A 361 -15.29 19.57 11.97
C PHE A 361 -13.96 19.06 12.52
N LYS A 362 -13.31 18.12 11.83
CA LYS A 362 -12.02 17.55 12.23
C LYS A 362 -10.83 18.06 11.40
N MET A 363 -11.09 18.75 10.28
CA MET A 363 -10.07 19.40 9.43
C MET A 363 -9.66 20.75 10.00
#